data_64aa25e89862222f31c22eecd0fdfa5a
#
_entry.id   64aa25e89862222f31c22eecd0fdfa5a
#
_cell.length_a   1.000
_cell.length_b   1.000
_cell.length_c   1.000
_cell.angle_alpha   90.00
_cell.angle_beta   90.00
_cell.angle_gamma   90.00
#
_symmetry.space_group_name_H-M   'P 1'
#
loop_
_entity.id
_entity.type
_entity.pdbx_description
1 polymer ?
#
loop_
_entity_poly.entity_id
_entity_poly.type
_entity_poly.pdbx_seq_one_letter_code
_entity_poly.pdbx_strand_id
1 'polypeptide(L)'
;MSDELSQLDELIESDGIYRSLYKNKFEDSPSTKKTITKSKSLYVPRFDDEFNSSLVVDSWYKKSLWLYLLYPFALAVSYFTGRKRRKFLKNSLKKYKSEVPIIIVGNLTIGGTGKTPLVKYIATELIKLGYKPGIVSRGYGGKFKETLRVTNETPVKQTGDEAQILSTLNIPFYIDKNRVRALKTLNDNHDCDVIISDDGLQHYNMNRDVEIVVIDGKRRFGNNLSFPAGPLRESLKRLDSVDFIVNNSGPTEDGEHLMNVSPAKFIHLKSGKSYSVEDWPMHKQVHAVAGLGNPGRFFDLLARLGFDITRNPFPDHHNFISEDVHYLDHLPIIMTEKDASKCKDFDNNKIWYLTIEAEVSSKFMEKLDSKLKNLS
;
A
#
# COMPACT_ATOMS: atom_id res chain seq x y z
N MET A 1 -4.96 -4.72 41.12
CA MET A 1 -5.42 -3.33 40.85
C MET A 1 -4.58 -2.25 41.54
N SER A 2 -4.06 -2.47 42.75
CA SER A 2 -3.11 -1.52 43.36
C SER A 2 -1.68 -1.64 42.81
N ASP A 3 -1.26 -2.84 42.42
CA ASP A 3 0.09 -3.10 41.93
C ASP A 3 0.28 -2.69 40.44
N GLU A 4 -0.77 -2.70 39.64
CA GLU A 4 -0.71 -2.25 38.26
C GLU A 4 -0.62 -0.73 38.10
N LEU A 5 -1.23 0.01 39.05
CA LEU A 5 -1.14 1.46 39.08
C LEU A 5 0.25 1.93 39.57
N SER A 6 0.91 1.20 40.47
CA SER A 6 2.25 1.54 40.92
C SER A 6 3.33 1.30 39.85
N GLN A 7 3.15 0.27 39.00
CA GLN A 7 4.05 0.01 37.88
C GLN A 7 3.85 1.05 36.75
N LEU A 8 2.64 1.58 36.58
CA LEU A 8 2.36 2.65 35.61
C LEU A 8 3.01 3.98 36.05
N ASP A 9 2.99 4.28 37.35
CA ASP A 9 3.63 5.49 37.88
C ASP A 9 5.16 5.43 37.80
N GLU A 10 5.79 4.27 38.01
CA GLU A 10 7.22 4.08 37.78
C GLU A 10 7.66 4.22 36.32
N LEU A 11 6.83 3.77 35.36
CA LEU A 11 7.08 3.93 33.94
C LEU A 11 6.96 5.40 33.48
N ILE A 12 6.03 6.15 34.06
CA ILE A 12 5.82 7.58 33.77
C ILE A 12 6.97 8.43 34.38
N GLU A 13 7.59 8.01 35.46
CA GLU A 13 8.74 8.71 36.05
C GLU A 13 10.06 8.50 35.32
N SER A 14 10.20 7.39 34.56
CA SER A 14 11.45 7.05 33.86
C SER A 14 11.63 7.70 32.50
N ASP A 15 10.58 8.25 31.89
CA ASP A 15 10.66 8.81 30.54
C ASP A 15 10.22 10.28 30.52
N GLY A 16 11.23 11.19 30.51
CA GLY A 16 11.05 12.65 30.54
C GLY A 16 10.20 13.24 29.41
N ILE A 17 9.99 12.50 28.31
CA ILE A 17 9.20 12.91 27.14
C ILE A 17 7.70 12.71 27.42
N TYR A 18 7.32 11.65 28.13
CA TYR A 18 5.93 11.41 28.54
C TYR A 18 5.44 12.43 29.57
N ARG A 19 6.33 12.87 30.44
CA ARG A 19 6.00 13.87 31.49
C ARG A 19 5.59 15.23 30.90
N SER A 20 6.19 15.67 29.79
CA SER A 20 5.86 16.93 29.13
C SER A 20 4.51 16.91 28.38
N LEU A 21 4.14 15.75 27.84
CA LEU A 21 2.92 15.58 27.06
C LEU A 21 1.65 15.43 27.93
N TYR A 22 1.81 14.88 29.14
CA TYR A 22 0.69 14.65 30.06
C TYR A 22 0.48 15.82 31.05
N LYS A 23 1.54 16.54 31.45
CA LYS A 23 1.41 17.68 32.38
C LYS A 23 0.58 18.83 31.81
N ASN A 24 0.70 19.10 30.52
CA ASN A 24 -0.07 20.16 29.85
C ASN A 24 -1.56 19.82 29.60
N LYS A 25 -1.99 18.59 29.86
CA LYS A 25 -3.37 18.15 29.60
C LYS A 25 -4.26 18.10 30.85
N PHE A 26 -3.69 18.25 32.05
CA PHE A 26 -4.43 18.04 33.31
C PHE A 26 -4.36 19.19 34.31
N GLU A 27 -3.61 20.28 34.07
CA GLU A 27 -3.49 21.40 35.02
C GLU A 27 -4.49 22.56 34.81
N ASP A 28 -5.25 22.59 33.71
CA ASP A 28 -6.24 23.65 33.46
C ASP A 28 -7.67 23.14 33.35
N SER A 29 -8.25 22.66 34.47
CA SER A 29 -9.71 22.63 34.64
C SER A 29 -10.12 22.52 36.10
N PRO A 30 -10.83 23.50 36.66
CA PRO A 30 -11.38 23.42 38.01
C PRO A 30 -12.69 22.63 38.00
N SER A 31 -12.74 21.69 38.92
CA SER A 31 -13.93 21.09 39.54
C SER A 31 -15.08 20.59 38.65
N THR A 32 -15.11 19.27 38.49
CA THR A 32 -16.37 18.52 38.70
C THR A 32 -16.09 17.06 39.02
N LYS A 33 -16.24 16.70 40.28
CA LYS A 33 -16.46 15.34 40.72
C LYS A 33 -17.81 14.87 40.16
N LYS A 34 -17.81 14.00 39.15
CA LYS A 34 -18.95 13.10 38.88
C LYS A 34 -18.44 11.86 38.13
N THR A 35 -18.58 10.73 38.81
CA THR A 35 -18.90 9.38 38.35
C THR A 35 -18.27 8.93 37.02
N ILE A 36 -17.14 8.25 37.11
CA ILE A 36 -16.59 7.45 36.01
C ILE A 36 -17.40 6.16 35.94
N THR A 37 -18.36 6.12 35.00
CA THR A 37 -18.97 4.88 34.54
C THR A 37 -18.07 4.24 33.48
N LYS A 38 -17.87 2.95 33.64
CA LYS A 38 -17.05 2.03 32.83
C LYS A 38 -17.23 2.18 31.33
N SER A 39 -16.13 1.96 30.63
CA SER A 39 -15.87 1.61 29.24
C SER A 39 -15.30 2.74 28.37
N LYS A 40 -13.99 2.91 28.45
CA LYS A 40 -13.17 3.27 27.28
C LYS A 40 -11.97 2.32 27.35
N SER A 41 -11.97 1.30 26.53
CA SER A 41 -10.74 0.60 26.22
C SER A 41 -9.86 1.62 25.47
N LEU A 42 -8.99 2.28 26.19
CA LEU A 42 -7.81 2.86 25.58
C LEU A 42 -7.15 1.69 24.84
N TYR A 43 -7.14 1.73 23.51
CA TYR A 43 -6.28 0.85 22.73
C TYR A 43 -4.85 1.21 23.13
N VAL A 44 -4.30 0.46 24.05
CA VAL A 44 -2.87 0.43 24.29
C VAL A 44 -2.34 -0.52 23.23
N PRO A 45 -1.54 -0.06 22.24
CA PRO A 45 -0.91 -0.97 21.31
C PRO A 45 -0.19 -2.04 22.13
N ARG A 46 -0.45 -3.31 21.83
CA ARG A 46 0.40 -4.38 22.35
C ARG A 46 1.76 -4.18 21.70
N PHE A 47 2.66 -3.60 22.45
CA PHE A 47 4.03 -3.27 22.06
C PHE A 47 4.76 -4.48 21.44
N ASP A 48 4.33 -5.70 21.77
CA ASP A 48 5.06 -6.93 21.46
C ASP A 48 4.90 -7.38 20.00
N ASP A 49 3.74 -7.20 19.37
CA ASP A 49 3.50 -7.68 18.00
C ASP A 49 4.04 -6.73 16.93
N GLU A 50 3.96 -5.42 17.11
CA GLU A 50 4.53 -4.43 16.17
C GLU A 50 6.05 -4.33 16.31
N PHE A 51 6.58 -4.44 17.54
CA PHE A 51 8.02 -4.39 17.81
C PHE A 51 8.75 -5.56 17.13
N ASN A 52 8.20 -6.77 17.19
CA ASN A 52 8.80 -7.94 16.57
C ASN A 52 8.75 -7.90 15.04
N SER A 53 7.66 -7.46 14.43
CA SER A 53 7.56 -7.39 12.96
C SER A 53 8.45 -6.29 12.37
N SER A 54 8.57 -5.14 13.01
CA SER A 54 9.44 -4.06 12.57
C SER A 54 10.91 -4.42 12.70
N LEU A 55 11.34 -5.08 13.78
CA LEU A 55 12.72 -5.52 13.99
C LEU A 55 13.20 -6.49 12.93
N VAL A 56 12.38 -7.47 12.56
CA VAL A 56 12.72 -8.44 11.50
C VAL A 56 12.84 -7.72 10.16
N VAL A 57 11.86 -6.89 9.81
CA VAL A 57 11.87 -6.13 8.56
C VAL A 57 13.05 -5.16 8.50
N ASP A 58 13.32 -4.45 9.57
CA ASP A 58 14.47 -3.54 9.67
C ASP A 58 15.81 -4.28 9.53
N SER A 59 15.88 -5.49 10.10
CA SER A 59 17.07 -6.33 10.02
C SER A 59 17.43 -6.75 8.59
N TRP A 60 16.43 -6.88 7.69
CA TRP A 60 16.67 -7.18 6.27
C TRP A 60 17.43 -6.07 5.53
N TYR A 61 17.29 -4.83 6.00
CA TYR A 61 17.93 -3.64 5.42
C TYR A 61 19.16 -3.15 6.22
N LYS A 62 19.44 -3.82 7.36
CA LYS A 62 20.64 -3.64 8.17
C LYS A 62 21.51 -4.92 8.08
N LYS A 63 22.83 -4.80 8.27
CA LYS A 63 23.72 -5.97 8.30
C LYS A 63 23.57 -6.74 9.64
N SER A 64 22.47 -7.47 9.80
CA SER A 64 22.12 -8.19 11.03
C SER A 64 22.55 -9.66 10.96
N LEU A 65 23.53 -10.07 11.78
CA LEU A 65 24.12 -11.42 11.71
C LEU A 65 23.13 -12.52 12.12
N TRP A 66 22.19 -12.26 13.01
CA TRP A 66 21.21 -13.25 13.44
C TRP A 66 20.33 -13.81 12.30
N LEU A 67 20.16 -13.06 11.22
CA LEU A 67 19.40 -13.50 10.03
C LEU A 67 20.02 -14.74 9.38
N TYR A 68 21.31 -14.98 9.57
CA TYR A 68 21.97 -16.20 9.04
C TYR A 68 21.44 -17.48 9.69
N LEU A 69 20.84 -17.43 10.88
CA LEU A 69 20.13 -18.57 11.47
C LEU A 69 18.90 -18.98 10.64
N LEU A 70 18.30 -18.03 9.92
CA LEU A 70 17.15 -18.27 9.04
C LEU A 70 17.58 -18.67 7.61
N TYR A 71 18.88 -18.65 7.31
CA TYR A 71 19.40 -18.90 5.96
C TYR A 71 19.01 -20.28 5.38
N PRO A 72 19.04 -21.41 6.14
CA PRO A 72 18.59 -22.71 5.61
C PRO A 72 17.14 -22.69 5.12
N PHE A 73 16.25 -21.97 5.84
CA PHE A 73 14.85 -21.80 5.44
C PHE A 73 14.72 -20.94 4.18
N ALA A 74 15.52 -19.88 4.08
CA ALA A 74 15.56 -19.04 2.89
C ALA A 74 16.01 -19.80 1.64
N LEU A 75 17.00 -20.70 1.77
CA LEU A 75 17.41 -21.59 0.70
C LEU A 75 16.28 -22.53 0.26
N ALA A 76 15.55 -23.12 1.22
CA ALA A 76 14.41 -23.97 0.90
C ALA A 76 13.32 -23.17 0.13
N VAL A 77 12.94 -21.99 0.61
CA VAL A 77 11.98 -21.11 -0.08
C VAL A 77 12.47 -20.76 -1.48
N SER A 78 13.73 -20.36 -1.64
CA SER A 78 14.32 -20.04 -2.93
C SER A 78 14.30 -21.24 -3.89
N TYR A 79 14.60 -22.45 -3.39
CA TYR A 79 14.53 -23.67 -4.17
C TYR A 79 13.10 -23.97 -4.65
N PHE A 80 12.10 -23.92 -3.76
CA PHE A 80 10.72 -24.23 -4.10
C PHE A 80 10.12 -23.18 -5.05
N THR A 81 10.36 -21.90 -4.84
CA THR A 81 9.91 -20.83 -5.74
C THR A 81 10.57 -20.97 -7.13
N GLY A 82 11.87 -21.21 -7.18
CA GLY A 82 12.60 -21.46 -8.42
C GLY A 82 12.14 -22.74 -9.14
N ARG A 83 11.82 -23.83 -8.41
CA ARG A 83 11.26 -25.06 -8.98
C ARG A 83 9.85 -24.81 -9.53
N LYS A 84 9.00 -24.09 -8.81
CA LYS A 84 7.66 -23.70 -9.26
C LYS A 84 7.76 -22.92 -10.57
N ARG A 85 8.61 -21.91 -10.63
CA ARG A 85 8.83 -21.10 -11.84
C ARG A 85 9.30 -21.97 -13.01
N ARG A 86 10.34 -22.81 -12.82
CA ARG A 86 10.85 -23.70 -13.88
C ARG A 86 9.78 -24.65 -14.42
N LYS A 87 8.95 -25.23 -13.53
CA LYS A 87 7.82 -26.08 -13.93
C LYS A 87 6.82 -25.31 -14.81
N PHE A 88 6.57 -24.07 -14.48
CA PHE A 88 5.68 -23.20 -15.25
C PHE A 88 6.26 -22.81 -16.60
N LEU A 89 7.54 -22.49 -16.67
CA LEU A 89 8.20 -22.15 -17.94
C LEU A 89 8.19 -23.34 -18.91
N LYS A 90 8.37 -24.57 -18.38
CA LYS A 90 8.35 -25.80 -19.20
C LYS A 90 6.94 -26.21 -19.67
N ASN A 91 5.89 -25.90 -18.92
CA ASN A 91 4.50 -26.32 -19.20
C ASN A 91 3.67 -25.16 -19.79
N SER A 92 4.09 -24.60 -20.93
CA SER A 92 3.37 -23.52 -21.60
C SER A 92 1.93 -23.87 -21.97
N LEU A 93 1.64 -25.13 -22.29
CA LEU A 93 0.30 -25.63 -22.65
C LEU A 93 -0.73 -25.60 -21.51
N LYS A 94 -0.30 -25.47 -20.25
CA LYS A 94 -1.20 -25.40 -19.07
C LYS A 94 -1.52 -23.99 -18.64
N LYS A 95 -0.98 -22.97 -19.30
CA LYS A 95 -1.26 -21.56 -19.00
C LYS A 95 -2.54 -21.12 -19.71
N TYR A 96 -3.35 -20.37 -18.99
CA TYR A 96 -4.43 -19.65 -19.65
C TYR A 96 -3.84 -18.60 -20.56
N LYS A 97 -4.13 -18.68 -21.85
CA LYS A 97 -3.77 -17.71 -22.86
C LYS A 97 -4.98 -16.78 -23.06
N SER A 98 -4.83 -15.51 -22.72
CA SER A 98 -5.82 -14.49 -23.03
C SER A 98 -5.77 -14.15 -24.50
N GLU A 99 -6.88 -13.70 -25.07
CA GLU A 99 -6.95 -13.18 -26.43
C GLU A 99 -6.33 -11.78 -26.53
N VAL A 100 -6.31 -11.07 -25.42
CA VAL A 100 -5.70 -9.73 -25.34
C VAL A 100 -4.42 -9.74 -24.49
N PRO A 101 -3.46 -8.84 -24.77
CA PRO A 101 -2.21 -8.76 -24.05
C PRO A 101 -2.38 -8.56 -22.55
N ILE A 102 -1.54 -9.22 -21.76
CA ILE A 102 -1.52 -9.11 -20.30
C ILE A 102 -0.23 -8.44 -19.85
N ILE A 103 -0.35 -7.30 -19.19
CA ILE A 103 0.72 -6.60 -18.49
C ILE A 103 0.73 -7.06 -17.03
N ILE A 104 1.81 -7.67 -16.59
CA ILE A 104 2.01 -8.07 -15.20
C ILE A 104 2.80 -6.98 -14.47
N VAL A 105 2.21 -6.38 -13.45
CA VAL A 105 2.92 -5.49 -12.54
C VAL A 105 3.13 -6.22 -11.22
N GLY A 106 4.36 -6.22 -10.72
CA GLY A 106 4.67 -6.89 -9.47
C GLY A 106 5.99 -6.42 -8.86
N ASN A 107 6.39 -7.06 -7.77
CA ASN A 107 7.66 -6.81 -7.12
C ASN A 107 8.34 -8.11 -6.66
N LEU A 108 9.61 -8.02 -6.32
CA LEU A 108 10.40 -9.16 -5.81
C LEU A 108 10.53 -9.16 -4.30
N THR A 109 10.27 -8.04 -3.63
CA THR A 109 10.43 -7.89 -2.17
C THR A 109 9.09 -7.92 -1.45
N ILE A 110 9.09 -8.28 -0.18
CA ILE A 110 7.95 -8.10 0.71
C ILE A 110 7.85 -6.61 1.08
N GLY A 111 6.63 -6.10 1.16
CA GLY A 111 6.32 -4.71 1.51
C GLY A 111 5.91 -3.84 0.32
N GLY A 112 5.55 -2.60 0.61
CA GLY A 112 5.12 -1.61 -0.37
C GLY A 112 6.28 -1.09 -1.20
N THR A 113 6.24 -1.29 -2.51
CA THR A 113 7.23 -0.79 -3.48
C THR A 113 6.67 0.28 -4.41
N GLY A 114 5.35 0.59 -4.33
CA GLY A 114 4.70 1.55 -5.22
C GLY A 114 4.00 0.90 -6.42
N LYS A 115 3.60 -0.37 -6.34
CA LYS A 115 2.85 -1.05 -7.42
C LYS A 115 1.55 -0.34 -7.77
N THR A 116 0.72 -0.06 -6.77
CA THR A 116 -0.60 0.55 -6.98
C THR A 116 -0.53 1.90 -7.70
N PRO A 117 0.35 2.84 -7.32
CA PRO A 117 0.58 4.06 -8.10
C PRO A 117 1.01 3.80 -9.54
N LEU A 118 1.90 2.81 -9.78
CA LEU A 118 2.31 2.47 -11.14
C LEU A 118 1.17 1.86 -11.97
N VAL A 119 0.36 0.96 -11.40
CA VAL A 119 -0.82 0.39 -12.08
C VAL A 119 -1.80 1.51 -12.46
N LYS A 120 -2.06 2.44 -11.53
CA LYS A 120 -2.91 3.61 -11.78
C LYS A 120 -2.36 4.48 -12.90
N TYR A 121 -1.06 4.74 -12.89
CA TYR A 121 -0.37 5.49 -13.94
C TYR A 121 -0.49 4.79 -15.30
N ILE A 122 -0.11 3.51 -15.40
CA ILE A 122 -0.17 2.74 -16.66
C ILE A 122 -1.59 2.74 -17.23
N ALA A 123 -2.60 2.44 -16.39
CA ALA A 123 -3.99 2.41 -16.83
C ALA A 123 -4.44 3.78 -17.38
N THR A 124 -4.08 4.86 -16.69
CA THR A 124 -4.42 6.24 -17.12
C THR A 124 -3.75 6.60 -18.44
N GLU A 125 -2.47 6.29 -18.59
CA GLU A 125 -1.73 6.59 -19.83
C GLU A 125 -2.22 5.73 -21.00
N LEU A 126 -2.56 4.46 -20.78
CA LEU A 126 -3.15 3.60 -21.82
C LEU A 126 -4.51 4.14 -22.28
N ILE A 127 -5.35 4.65 -21.36
CA ILE A 127 -6.62 5.30 -21.74
C ILE A 127 -6.35 6.53 -22.62
N LYS A 128 -5.37 7.36 -22.28
CA LYS A 128 -4.99 8.54 -23.10
C LYS A 128 -4.50 8.14 -24.50
N LEU A 129 -3.86 6.97 -24.62
CA LEU A 129 -3.42 6.42 -25.89
C LEU A 129 -4.54 5.74 -26.70
N GLY A 130 -5.77 5.68 -26.16
CA GLY A 130 -6.95 5.13 -26.82
C GLY A 130 -7.21 3.65 -26.53
N TYR A 131 -6.44 3.02 -25.63
CA TYR A 131 -6.70 1.65 -25.19
C TYR A 131 -7.89 1.58 -24.22
N LYS A 132 -8.49 0.40 -24.13
CA LYS A 132 -9.56 0.03 -23.18
C LYS A 132 -9.00 -0.94 -22.13
N PRO A 133 -8.24 -0.47 -21.13
CA PRO A 133 -7.63 -1.36 -20.17
C PRO A 133 -8.65 -1.97 -19.21
N GLY A 134 -8.41 -3.23 -18.82
CA GLY A 134 -9.05 -3.87 -17.68
C GLY A 134 -8.02 -4.20 -16.58
N ILE A 135 -8.45 -4.34 -15.34
CA ILE A 135 -7.58 -4.70 -14.22
C ILE A 135 -8.02 -6.02 -13.61
N VAL A 136 -7.05 -6.85 -13.24
CA VAL A 136 -7.26 -8.02 -12.38
C VAL A 136 -6.30 -7.99 -11.21
N SER A 137 -6.79 -8.24 -9.99
CA SER A 137 -5.97 -8.28 -8.78
C SER A 137 -6.37 -9.45 -7.86
N ARG A 138 -5.58 -9.70 -6.82
CA ARG A 138 -5.87 -10.75 -5.84
C ARG A 138 -6.96 -10.34 -4.86
N GLY A 139 -7.18 -9.05 -4.65
CA GLY A 139 -8.02 -8.54 -3.58
C GLY A 139 -7.40 -8.85 -2.21
N TYR A 140 -6.11 -8.51 -2.03
CA TYR A 140 -5.42 -8.75 -0.76
C TYR A 140 -6.13 -7.97 0.36
N GLY A 141 -6.35 -8.64 1.51
CA GLY A 141 -7.10 -8.08 2.63
C GLY A 141 -8.63 -8.13 2.47
N GLY A 142 -9.14 -8.40 1.26
CA GLY A 142 -10.56 -8.48 0.99
C GLY A 142 -11.20 -9.81 1.44
N LYS A 143 -12.50 -9.75 1.81
CA LYS A 143 -13.32 -10.88 2.21
C LYS A 143 -14.36 -11.19 1.14
N PHE A 144 -14.02 -12.06 0.20
CA PHE A 144 -14.92 -12.53 -0.87
C PHE A 144 -14.68 -14.01 -1.14
N LYS A 145 -15.67 -14.69 -1.71
CA LYS A 145 -15.63 -16.14 -1.99
C LYS A 145 -15.37 -16.45 -3.47
N GLU A 146 -15.96 -15.66 -4.34
CA GLU A 146 -15.93 -15.83 -5.79
C GLU A 146 -15.32 -14.61 -6.47
N THR A 147 -15.19 -14.66 -7.80
CA THR A 147 -14.76 -13.49 -8.58
C THR A 147 -15.68 -12.31 -8.30
N LEU A 148 -15.10 -11.18 -7.88
CA LEU A 148 -15.85 -9.98 -7.53
C LEU A 148 -15.46 -8.84 -8.47
N ARG A 149 -16.46 -8.20 -9.08
CA ARG A 149 -16.29 -6.92 -9.77
C ARG A 149 -16.10 -5.83 -8.74
N VAL A 150 -15.07 -5.02 -8.93
CA VAL A 150 -14.75 -3.90 -8.02
C VAL A 150 -15.23 -2.60 -8.64
N THR A 151 -15.99 -1.83 -7.87
CA THR A 151 -16.43 -0.48 -8.19
C THR A 151 -16.16 0.45 -7.02
N ASN A 152 -16.33 1.75 -7.20
CA ASN A 152 -16.20 2.72 -6.11
C ASN A 152 -17.20 2.49 -4.95
N GLU A 153 -18.31 1.81 -5.23
CA GLU A 153 -19.37 1.50 -4.26
C GLU A 153 -19.12 0.16 -3.54
N THR A 154 -18.20 -0.67 -4.05
CA THR A 154 -17.92 -1.97 -3.43
C THR A 154 -17.25 -1.76 -2.08
N PRO A 155 -17.77 -2.34 -0.98
CA PRO A 155 -17.19 -2.10 0.34
C PRO A 155 -15.72 -2.54 0.45
N VAL A 156 -14.88 -1.71 1.09
CA VAL A 156 -13.44 -1.98 1.29
C VAL A 156 -13.20 -3.32 1.97
N LYS A 157 -14.08 -3.73 2.91
CA LYS A 157 -14.01 -5.03 3.57
C LYS A 157 -14.09 -6.21 2.60
N GLN A 158 -14.72 -6.04 1.43
CA GLN A 158 -14.79 -7.07 0.40
C GLN A 158 -13.60 -7.01 -0.55
N THR A 159 -13.16 -5.81 -0.92
CA THR A 159 -12.15 -5.59 -1.97
C THR A 159 -10.71 -5.61 -1.45
N GLY A 160 -10.50 -5.14 -0.22
CA GLY A 160 -9.21 -4.73 0.31
C GLY A 160 -8.81 -3.32 -0.12
N ASP A 161 -7.86 -2.75 0.60
CA ASP A 161 -7.49 -1.33 0.50
C ASP A 161 -6.94 -0.95 -0.89
N GLU A 162 -6.02 -1.76 -1.44
CA GLU A 162 -5.35 -1.47 -2.72
C GLU A 162 -6.34 -1.53 -3.89
N ALA A 163 -7.24 -2.52 -3.87
CA ALA A 163 -8.26 -2.63 -4.91
C ALA A 163 -9.24 -1.44 -4.86
N GLN A 164 -9.54 -0.93 -3.68
CA GLN A 164 -10.39 0.26 -3.55
C GLN A 164 -9.75 1.52 -4.15
N ILE A 165 -8.45 1.68 -4.05
CA ILE A 165 -7.73 2.80 -4.70
C ILE A 165 -7.82 2.67 -6.23
N LEU A 166 -7.63 1.48 -6.77
CA LEU A 166 -7.68 1.25 -8.22
C LEU A 166 -9.11 1.38 -8.79
N SER A 167 -10.16 1.17 -7.97
CA SER A 167 -11.55 1.32 -8.42
C SER A 167 -11.90 2.75 -8.85
N THR A 168 -11.14 3.75 -8.38
CA THR A 168 -11.32 5.16 -8.77
C THR A 168 -11.08 5.43 -10.26
N LEU A 169 -10.43 4.51 -10.97
CA LEU A 169 -10.20 4.60 -12.41
C LEU A 169 -11.49 4.39 -13.24
N ASN A 170 -12.55 3.84 -12.64
CA ASN A 170 -13.82 3.54 -13.32
C ASN A 170 -13.70 2.68 -14.60
N ILE A 171 -12.74 1.77 -14.62
CA ILE A 171 -12.54 0.79 -15.68
C ILE A 171 -12.96 -0.61 -15.22
N PRO A 172 -13.14 -1.59 -16.14
CA PRO A 172 -13.40 -2.98 -15.75
C PRO A 172 -12.35 -3.51 -14.80
N PHE A 173 -12.76 -3.88 -13.59
CA PHE A 173 -11.86 -4.36 -12.56
C PHE A 173 -12.44 -5.55 -11.80
N TYR A 174 -11.70 -6.65 -11.75
CA TYR A 174 -12.09 -7.87 -11.06
C TYR A 174 -11.02 -8.36 -10.11
N ILE A 175 -11.44 -8.86 -8.95
CA ILE A 175 -10.55 -9.51 -7.97
C ILE A 175 -10.92 -10.97 -7.80
N ASP A 176 -9.90 -11.83 -7.73
CA ASP A 176 -10.03 -13.24 -7.41
C ASP A 176 -8.71 -13.82 -6.91
N LYS A 177 -8.74 -14.73 -5.94
CA LYS A 177 -7.57 -15.53 -5.54
C LYS A 177 -7.06 -16.37 -6.72
N ASN A 178 -7.95 -16.81 -7.61
CA ASN A 178 -7.65 -17.43 -8.88
C ASN A 178 -7.69 -16.37 -10.00
N ARG A 179 -6.54 -15.78 -10.34
CA ARG A 179 -6.39 -14.75 -11.38
C ARG A 179 -6.95 -15.18 -12.74
N VAL A 180 -6.82 -16.48 -13.08
CA VAL A 180 -7.34 -17.01 -14.36
C VAL A 180 -8.86 -16.88 -14.42
N ARG A 181 -9.54 -17.13 -13.27
CA ARG A 181 -10.99 -16.96 -13.20
C ARG A 181 -11.37 -15.49 -13.35
N ALA A 182 -10.66 -14.58 -12.69
CA ALA A 182 -10.89 -13.14 -12.85
C ALA A 182 -10.69 -12.68 -14.31
N LEU A 183 -9.63 -13.16 -14.98
CA LEU A 183 -9.36 -12.86 -16.39
C LEU A 183 -10.49 -13.33 -17.32
N LYS A 184 -10.96 -14.57 -17.13
CA LYS A 184 -12.08 -15.10 -17.92
C LYS A 184 -13.34 -14.24 -17.72
N THR A 185 -13.70 -13.98 -16.46
CA THR A 185 -14.88 -13.17 -16.15
C THR A 185 -14.74 -11.75 -16.74
N LEU A 186 -13.54 -11.18 -16.74
CA LEU A 186 -13.31 -9.86 -17.32
C LEU A 186 -13.51 -9.91 -18.86
N ASN A 187 -12.89 -10.87 -19.54
CA ASN A 187 -12.99 -11.02 -21.00
C ASN A 187 -14.43 -11.34 -21.45
N ASP A 188 -15.16 -12.17 -20.67
CA ASP A 188 -16.54 -12.56 -21.00
C ASP A 188 -17.52 -11.37 -20.88
N ASN A 189 -17.21 -10.37 -20.05
CA ASN A 189 -18.15 -9.27 -19.74
C ASN A 189 -17.74 -7.91 -20.30
N HIS A 190 -16.52 -7.75 -20.79
CA HIS A 190 -15.99 -6.45 -21.22
C HIS A 190 -15.09 -6.57 -22.43
N ASP A 191 -15.22 -5.61 -23.33
CA ASP A 191 -14.39 -5.44 -24.54
C ASP A 191 -13.12 -4.65 -24.16
N CYS A 192 -12.21 -5.30 -23.44
CA CYS A 192 -10.88 -4.75 -23.13
C CYS A 192 -9.89 -5.18 -24.22
N ASP A 193 -8.95 -4.29 -24.58
CA ASP A 193 -7.88 -4.58 -25.54
C ASP A 193 -6.51 -4.80 -24.85
N VAL A 194 -6.44 -4.55 -23.56
CA VAL A 194 -5.27 -4.83 -22.72
C VAL A 194 -5.68 -5.07 -21.27
N ILE A 195 -5.01 -5.99 -20.57
CA ILE A 195 -5.31 -6.30 -19.17
C ILE A 195 -4.07 -6.06 -18.32
N ILE A 196 -4.23 -5.36 -17.19
CA ILE A 196 -3.20 -5.13 -16.19
C ILE A 196 -3.44 -6.05 -15.00
N SER A 197 -2.48 -6.93 -14.69
CA SER A 197 -2.53 -7.78 -13.51
C SER A 197 -1.69 -7.18 -12.39
N ASP A 198 -2.37 -6.66 -11.36
CA ASP A 198 -1.72 -6.12 -10.17
C ASP A 198 -1.25 -7.25 -9.25
N ASP A 199 -0.01 -7.10 -8.72
CA ASP A 199 0.74 -8.09 -7.92
C ASP A 199 0.72 -9.50 -8.52
N GLY A 200 0.91 -9.57 -9.85
CA GLY A 200 0.79 -10.81 -10.63
C GLY A 200 2.09 -11.58 -10.83
N LEU A 201 3.25 -11.07 -10.41
CA LEU A 201 4.55 -11.61 -10.80
C LEU A 201 4.76 -13.08 -10.39
N GLN A 202 4.31 -13.48 -9.20
CA GLN A 202 4.38 -14.85 -8.67
C GLN A 202 3.21 -15.75 -9.11
N HIS A 203 2.26 -15.22 -9.91
CA HIS A 203 1.09 -15.96 -10.37
C HIS A 203 1.32 -16.54 -11.77
N TYR A 204 1.95 -17.70 -11.85
CA TYR A 204 2.41 -18.31 -13.11
C TYR A 204 1.34 -19.01 -13.96
N ASN A 205 0.08 -19.12 -13.50
CA ASN A 205 -0.98 -19.87 -14.21
C ASN A 205 -1.56 -19.15 -15.43
N MET A 206 -1.23 -17.90 -15.64
CA MET A 206 -1.68 -17.09 -16.79
C MET A 206 -0.53 -16.73 -17.70
N ASN A 207 -0.82 -16.48 -18.99
CA ASN A 207 0.15 -15.91 -19.90
C ASN A 207 0.57 -14.52 -19.41
N ARG A 208 1.72 -14.08 -19.89
CA ARG A 208 2.32 -12.79 -19.54
C ARG A 208 3.05 -12.27 -20.77
N ASP A 209 2.54 -11.20 -21.33
CA ASP A 209 3.07 -10.65 -22.57
C ASP A 209 4.05 -9.51 -22.26
N VAL A 210 3.80 -8.81 -21.15
CA VAL A 210 4.72 -7.81 -20.60
C VAL A 210 4.86 -8.02 -19.10
N GLU A 211 6.08 -8.02 -18.60
CA GLU A 211 6.37 -8.12 -17.15
C GLU A 211 7.11 -6.89 -16.66
N ILE A 212 6.56 -6.23 -15.66
CA ILE A 212 7.08 -5.01 -15.04
C ILE A 212 7.37 -5.28 -13.57
N VAL A 213 8.61 -5.08 -13.15
CA VAL A 213 9.01 -5.16 -11.74
C VAL A 213 9.16 -3.75 -11.17
N VAL A 214 8.49 -3.51 -10.05
CA VAL A 214 8.63 -2.27 -9.28
C VAL A 214 9.60 -2.51 -8.12
N ILE A 215 10.61 -1.68 -8.00
CA ILE A 215 11.57 -1.71 -6.90
C ILE A 215 11.49 -0.43 -6.07
N ASP A 216 11.70 -0.55 -4.76
CA ASP A 216 11.90 0.62 -3.89
C ASP A 216 13.35 1.08 -4.07
N GLY A 217 13.57 2.21 -4.72
CA GLY A 217 14.91 2.67 -5.09
C GLY A 217 15.82 2.99 -3.91
N LYS A 218 15.27 3.25 -2.72
CA LYS A 218 16.06 3.49 -1.50
C LYS A 218 16.43 2.20 -0.78
N ARG A 219 15.47 1.29 -0.64
CA ARG A 219 15.68 0.02 0.07
C ARG A 219 16.25 -1.08 -0.82
N ARG A 220 16.08 -0.94 -2.14
CA ARG A 220 16.49 -1.93 -3.13
C ARG A 220 16.03 -3.33 -2.70
N PHE A 221 16.94 -4.27 -2.64
CA PHE A 221 16.67 -5.68 -2.34
C PHE A 221 17.15 -6.08 -0.93
N GLY A 222 17.45 -5.10 -0.07
CA GLY A 222 17.94 -5.34 1.29
C GLY A 222 19.24 -6.14 1.30
N ASN A 223 19.27 -7.22 2.09
CA ASN A 223 20.41 -8.13 2.18
C ASN A 223 20.49 -9.17 1.03
N ASN A 224 19.65 -9.07 0.01
CA ASN A 224 19.56 -9.97 -1.15
C ASN A 224 19.20 -11.42 -0.84
N LEU A 225 18.72 -11.70 0.37
CA LEU A 225 18.30 -13.05 0.76
C LEU A 225 16.79 -13.24 0.55
N SER A 226 16.41 -14.48 0.32
CA SER A 226 15.00 -14.87 0.26
C SER A 226 14.37 -14.86 1.66
N PHE A 227 13.05 -14.67 1.71
CA PHE A 227 12.26 -14.83 2.93
C PHE A 227 12.50 -16.24 3.54
N PRO A 228 12.62 -16.40 4.88
CA PRO A 228 12.49 -15.37 5.91
C PRO A 228 13.81 -14.63 6.28
N ALA A 229 14.96 -15.02 5.76
CA ALA A 229 16.25 -14.40 6.08
C ALA A 229 16.44 -13.01 5.41
N GLY A 230 15.62 -12.68 4.42
CA GLY A 230 15.65 -11.42 3.71
C GLY A 230 14.29 -11.09 3.07
N PRO A 231 14.18 -9.96 2.39
CA PRO A 231 12.91 -9.47 1.85
C PRO A 231 12.47 -10.17 0.56
N LEU A 232 13.30 -10.99 -0.09
CA LEU A 232 13.01 -11.49 -1.43
C LEU A 232 11.95 -12.60 -1.43
N ARG A 233 10.92 -12.43 -2.27
CA ARG A 233 9.91 -13.46 -2.60
C ARG A 233 10.46 -14.46 -3.62
N GLU A 234 11.36 -14.00 -4.50
CA GLU A 234 12.03 -14.77 -5.54
C GLU A 234 13.47 -14.28 -5.72
N SER A 235 14.32 -15.10 -6.34
CA SER A 235 15.72 -14.75 -6.62
C SER A 235 15.84 -13.52 -7.54
N LEU A 236 16.89 -12.71 -7.35
CA LEU A 236 17.22 -11.56 -8.19
C LEU A 236 17.42 -11.91 -9.67
N LYS A 237 17.79 -13.17 -9.99
CA LYS A 237 17.82 -13.68 -11.38
C LYS A 237 16.49 -13.53 -12.12
N ARG A 238 15.42 -13.18 -11.40
CA ARG A 238 14.12 -12.88 -12.00
C ARG A 238 14.16 -11.59 -12.83
N LEU A 239 15.02 -10.66 -12.47
CA LEU A 239 15.18 -9.37 -13.18
C LEU A 239 15.69 -9.58 -14.61
N ASP A 240 16.52 -10.61 -14.86
CA ASP A 240 17.06 -10.90 -16.20
C ASP A 240 16.00 -11.29 -17.24
N SER A 241 14.76 -11.55 -16.79
CA SER A 241 13.67 -12.07 -17.63
C SER A 241 12.42 -11.20 -17.64
N VAL A 242 12.47 -10.01 -17.04
CA VAL A 242 11.37 -9.04 -17.10
C VAL A 242 11.61 -8.04 -18.20
N ASP A 243 10.55 -7.42 -18.69
CA ASP A 243 10.63 -6.46 -19.79
C ASP A 243 11.00 -5.07 -19.31
N PHE A 244 10.52 -4.70 -18.10
CA PHE A 244 10.77 -3.39 -17.51
C PHE A 244 11.05 -3.49 -16.03
N ILE A 245 11.99 -2.67 -15.58
CA ILE A 245 12.27 -2.42 -14.17
C ILE A 245 11.93 -0.95 -13.89
N VAL A 246 10.98 -0.71 -12.98
CA VAL A 246 10.59 0.63 -12.56
C VAL A 246 11.09 0.88 -11.15
N ASN A 247 11.94 1.88 -11.01
CA ASN A 247 12.57 2.27 -9.76
C ASN A 247 11.78 3.41 -9.12
N ASN A 248 11.21 3.14 -7.95
CA ASN A 248 10.43 4.12 -7.21
C ASN A 248 11.34 4.95 -6.29
N SER A 249 11.57 6.22 -6.66
CA SER A 249 12.17 7.26 -5.82
C SER A 249 13.60 6.98 -5.31
N GLY A 250 14.48 6.50 -6.16
CA GLY A 250 15.89 6.26 -5.81
C GLY A 250 16.86 6.44 -6.98
N PRO A 251 18.15 6.28 -6.74
CA PRO A 251 19.13 6.21 -7.81
C PRO A 251 18.79 5.08 -8.76
N THR A 252 18.80 5.33 -10.06
CA THR A 252 18.54 4.34 -11.11
C THR A 252 19.83 3.68 -11.57
N GLU A 253 19.76 2.39 -11.84
CA GLU A 253 20.81 1.64 -12.54
C GLU A 253 20.45 1.53 -14.03
N ASP A 254 21.41 1.08 -14.85
CA ASP A 254 21.20 0.93 -16.28
C ASP A 254 20.00 0.02 -16.58
N GLY A 255 19.13 0.47 -17.49
CA GLY A 255 17.92 -0.26 -17.86
C GLY A 255 16.71 -0.02 -16.95
N GLU A 256 16.86 0.72 -15.86
CA GLU A 256 15.75 1.08 -14.98
C GLU A 256 15.02 2.35 -15.46
N HIS A 257 13.72 2.38 -15.25
CA HIS A 257 12.90 3.58 -15.46
C HIS A 257 12.58 4.23 -14.10
N LEU A 258 12.93 5.50 -13.95
CA LEU A 258 12.62 6.25 -12.73
C LEU A 258 11.11 6.51 -12.66
N MET A 259 10.54 6.21 -11.51
CA MET A 259 9.21 6.62 -11.09
C MET A 259 9.32 7.51 -9.85
N ASN A 260 8.75 8.68 -9.89
CA ASN A 260 8.56 9.52 -8.74
C ASN A 260 7.10 9.50 -8.32
N VAL A 261 6.87 9.41 -7.02
CA VAL A 261 5.52 9.49 -6.45
C VAL A 261 5.44 10.78 -5.66
N SER A 262 4.56 11.68 -6.09
CA SER A 262 4.36 13.00 -5.52
C SER A 262 2.95 13.17 -4.96
N PRO A 263 2.77 14.03 -3.95
CA PRO A 263 1.45 14.44 -3.49
C PRO A 263 0.77 15.25 -4.61
N ALA A 264 -0.52 14.98 -4.84
CA ALA A 264 -1.26 15.61 -5.94
C ALA A 264 -2.36 16.53 -5.44
N LYS A 265 -3.34 15.98 -4.73
CA LYS A 265 -4.53 16.74 -4.31
C LYS A 265 -5.00 16.32 -2.92
N PHE A 266 -5.56 17.27 -2.20
CA PHE A 266 -6.40 17.00 -1.05
C PHE A 266 -7.85 16.87 -1.52
N ILE A 267 -8.50 15.77 -1.17
CA ILE A 267 -9.88 15.51 -1.52
C ILE A 267 -10.71 15.37 -0.24
N HIS A 268 -11.80 16.12 -0.17
CA HIS A 268 -12.75 16.01 0.94
C HIS A 268 -13.56 14.73 0.82
N LEU A 269 -13.53 13.90 1.86
CA LEU A 269 -14.05 12.54 1.80
C LEU A 269 -15.54 12.46 1.45
N LYS A 270 -16.38 13.35 2.02
CA LYS A 270 -17.83 13.35 1.79
C LYS A 270 -18.26 14.04 0.51
N SER A 271 -17.73 15.23 0.24
CA SER A 271 -18.22 16.05 -0.88
C SER A 271 -17.46 15.82 -2.19
N GLY A 272 -16.31 15.14 -2.15
CA GLY A 272 -15.43 15.00 -3.31
C GLY A 272 -14.73 16.31 -3.73
N LYS A 273 -14.94 17.42 -3.02
CA LYS A 273 -14.27 18.68 -3.32
C LYS A 273 -12.77 18.51 -3.22
N SER A 274 -12.04 19.00 -4.21
CA SER A 274 -10.59 18.81 -4.28
C SER A 274 -9.85 20.12 -4.43
N TYR A 275 -8.63 20.16 -3.87
CA TYR A 275 -7.69 21.25 -4.01
C TYR A 275 -6.30 20.70 -4.35
N SER A 276 -5.53 21.43 -5.14
CA SER A 276 -4.09 21.11 -5.28
C SER A 276 -3.40 21.30 -3.93
N VAL A 277 -2.20 20.80 -3.80
CA VAL A 277 -1.42 20.94 -2.56
C VAL A 277 -1.13 22.42 -2.28
N GLU A 278 -0.90 23.21 -3.35
CA GLU A 278 -0.61 24.65 -3.29
C GLU A 278 -1.84 25.47 -2.93
N ASP A 279 -3.02 25.07 -3.40
CA ASP A 279 -4.30 25.79 -3.26
C ASP A 279 -5.07 25.42 -1.98
N TRP A 280 -4.43 24.75 -1.02
CA TRP A 280 -5.08 24.36 0.23
C TRP A 280 -5.68 25.59 0.97
N PRO A 281 -7.02 25.69 1.10
CA PRO A 281 -7.67 26.92 1.52
C PRO A 281 -7.85 27.07 3.03
N MET A 282 -7.50 26.05 3.81
CA MET A 282 -7.75 26.02 5.25
C MET A 282 -6.46 26.20 6.05
N HIS A 283 -6.61 26.22 7.38
CA HIS A 283 -5.47 26.26 8.28
C HIS A 283 -4.51 25.12 7.98
N LYS A 284 -3.21 25.39 8.12
CA LYS A 284 -2.18 24.37 8.00
C LYS A 284 -1.98 23.56 9.27
N GLN A 285 -2.67 23.92 10.36
CA GLN A 285 -2.79 23.09 11.56
C GLN A 285 -3.81 21.98 11.30
N VAL A 286 -3.40 20.72 11.45
CA VAL A 286 -4.23 19.57 11.07
C VAL A 286 -3.96 18.33 11.95
N HIS A 287 -4.94 17.46 12.08
CA HIS A 287 -4.73 16.10 12.55
C HIS A 287 -4.29 15.24 11.39
N ALA A 288 -3.05 14.71 11.45
CA ALA A 288 -2.55 13.75 10.48
C ALA A 288 -2.80 12.33 11.00
N VAL A 289 -3.57 11.54 10.24
CA VAL A 289 -3.98 10.18 10.63
C VAL A 289 -3.47 9.20 9.59
N ALA A 290 -2.76 8.14 10.03
CA ALA A 290 -2.25 7.12 9.13
C ALA A 290 -2.16 5.75 9.79
N GLY A 291 -2.78 4.73 9.14
CA GLY A 291 -2.70 3.31 9.48
C GLY A 291 -1.88 2.55 8.43
N LEU A 292 -0.58 2.83 8.39
CA LEU A 292 0.39 2.28 7.44
C LEU A 292 1.52 1.57 8.20
N GLY A 293 2.19 0.62 7.55
CA GLY A 293 3.39 -0.01 8.11
C GLY A 293 4.57 0.96 8.36
N ASN A 294 4.53 2.17 7.79
CA ASN A 294 5.45 3.27 8.12
C ASN A 294 4.71 4.61 8.04
N PRO A 295 3.94 4.98 9.08
CA PRO A 295 3.17 6.22 9.10
C PRO A 295 4.06 7.46 9.15
N GLY A 296 5.28 7.34 9.63
CA GLY A 296 6.25 8.43 9.69
C GLY A 296 6.50 9.09 8.32
N ARG A 297 6.55 8.31 7.24
CA ARG A 297 6.71 8.84 5.88
C ARG A 297 5.59 9.81 5.48
N PHE A 298 4.36 9.49 5.85
CA PHE A 298 3.20 10.33 5.58
C PHE A 298 3.23 11.62 6.41
N PHE A 299 3.55 11.50 7.69
CA PHE A 299 3.68 12.66 8.57
C PHE A 299 4.80 13.60 8.12
N ASP A 300 5.96 13.06 7.77
CA ASP A 300 7.10 13.83 7.26
C ASP A 300 6.78 14.49 5.91
N LEU A 301 5.96 13.85 5.08
CA LEU A 301 5.47 14.44 3.83
C LEU A 301 4.61 15.68 4.12
N LEU A 302 3.61 15.57 5.00
CA LEU A 302 2.74 16.70 5.36
C LEU A 302 3.54 17.84 5.99
N ALA A 303 4.50 17.54 6.87
CA ALA A 303 5.38 18.54 7.47
C ALA A 303 6.22 19.28 6.40
N ARG A 304 6.76 18.57 5.40
CA ARG A 304 7.48 19.18 4.27
C ARG A 304 6.59 20.05 3.38
N LEU A 305 5.29 19.76 3.31
CA LEU A 305 4.30 20.59 2.63
C LEU A 305 3.89 21.81 3.46
N GLY A 306 4.52 22.02 4.63
CA GLY A 306 4.33 23.17 5.51
C GLY A 306 3.12 23.06 6.41
N PHE A 307 2.62 21.83 6.68
CA PHE A 307 1.55 21.62 7.66
C PHE A 307 2.13 21.50 9.08
N ASP A 308 1.45 22.11 10.04
CA ASP A 308 1.64 21.89 11.48
C ASP A 308 0.74 20.71 11.89
N ILE A 309 1.34 19.57 12.15
CA ILE A 309 0.62 18.32 12.26
C ILE A 309 0.55 17.77 13.69
N THR A 310 -0.63 17.41 14.15
CA THR A 310 -0.81 16.50 15.28
C THR A 310 -0.80 15.07 14.74
N ARG A 311 0.25 14.30 15.09
CA ARG A 311 0.47 12.94 14.57
C ARG A 311 -0.42 11.93 15.30
N ASN A 312 -1.22 11.18 14.54
CA ASN A 312 -2.09 10.11 15.03
C ASN A 312 -1.78 8.81 14.26
N PRO A 313 -0.75 8.06 14.67
CA PRO A 313 -0.41 6.79 14.04
C PRO A 313 -1.36 5.68 14.47
N PHE A 314 -1.70 4.81 13.52
CA PHE A 314 -2.47 3.58 13.73
C PHE A 314 -1.71 2.38 13.15
N PRO A 315 -1.98 1.15 13.60
CA PRO A 315 -1.42 -0.06 13.03
C PRO A 315 -1.70 -0.20 11.53
N ASP A 316 -0.83 -0.90 10.79
CA ASP A 316 -1.09 -1.18 9.38
C ASP A 316 -2.39 -1.96 9.22
N HIS A 317 -3.16 -1.63 8.17
CA HIS A 317 -4.49 -2.18 7.91
C HIS A 317 -5.52 -1.96 9.04
N HIS A 318 -5.32 -0.96 9.91
CA HIS A 318 -6.29 -0.64 10.97
C HIS A 318 -7.72 -0.51 10.42
N ASN A 319 -8.68 -1.11 11.15
CA ASN A 319 -10.10 -0.96 10.85
C ASN A 319 -10.63 0.24 11.63
N PHE A 320 -10.67 1.40 10.98
CA PHE A 320 -11.13 2.63 11.62
C PHE A 320 -12.57 2.53 12.09
N ILE A 321 -12.82 3.13 13.25
CA ILE A 321 -14.15 3.42 13.79
C ILE A 321 -14.32 4.94 13.88
N SER A 322 -15.55 5.42 14.03
CA SER A 322 -15.84 6.88 14.02
C SER A 322 -15.09 7.63 15.12
N GLU A 323 -14.88 6.99 16.25
CA GLU A 323 -14.18 7.52 17.42
C GLU A 323 -12.68 7.77 17.16
N ASP A 324 -12.05 6.98 16.31
CA ASP A 324 -10.63 7.13 15.96
C ASP A 324 -10.33 8.46 15.26
N VAL A 325 -11.33 9.04 14.61
CA VAL A 325 -11.23 10.28 13.85
C VAL A 325 -12.14 11.37 14.42
N HIS A 326 -12.56 11.24 15.68
CA HIS A 326 -13.38 12.23 16.37
C HIS A 326 -12.52 13.12 17.26
N TYR A 327 -12.24 14.35 16.79
CA TYR A 327 -11.53 15.38 17.55
C TYR A 327 -12.48 16.51 17.94
N LEU A 328 -12.32 17.03 19.17
CA LEU A 328 -13.20 18.06 19.75
C LEU A 328 -13.00 19.44 19.14
N ASP A 329 -11.85 19.68 18.52
CA ASP A 329 -11.55 20.92 17.82
C ASP A 329 -12.16 20.94 16.40
N HIS A 330 -11.94 22.04 15.67
CA HIS A 330 -12.44 22.25 14.31
C HIS A 330 -11.37 22.03 13.23
N LEU A 331 -10.20 21.49 13.60
CA LEU A 331 -9.10 21.28 12.67
C LEU A 331 -9.43 20.22 11.62
N PRO A 332 -8.95 20.39 10.38
CA PRO A 332 -9.06 19.35 9.36
C PRO A 332 -8.30 18.08 9.77
N ILE A 333 -8.82 16.96 9.34
CA ILE A 333 -8.18 15.65 9.49
C ILE A 333 -7.64 15.25 8.12
N ILE A 334 -6.34 15.04 8.00
CA ILE A 334 -5.73 14.59 6.76
C ILE A 334 -5.27 13.14 6.92
N MET A 335 -5.77 12.29 6.03
CA MET A 335 -5.48 10.86 5.99
C MET A 335 -4.79 10.47 4.68
N THR A 336 -4.23 9.26 4.63
CA THR A 336 -3.87 8.65 3.35
C THR A 336 -5.12 8.24 2.57
N GLU A 337 -5.03 8.15 1.23
CA GLU A 337 -6.13 7.67 0.38
C GLU A 337 -6.57 6.25 0.79
N LYS A 338 -5.61 5.40 1.19
CA LYS A 338 -5.85 4.05 1.71
C LYS A 338 -6.73 4.06 2.97
N ASP A 339 -6.40 4.90 3.93
CA ASP A 339 -7.11 4.93 5.21
C ASP A 339 -8.48 5.61 5.09
N ALA A 340 -8.54 6.71 4.33
CA ALA A 340 -9.79 7.42 4.07
C ALA A 340 -10.85 6.54 3.39
N SER A 341 -10.43 5.60 2.54
CA SER A 341 -11.35 4.65 1.90
C SER A 341 -12.16 3.81 2.90
N LYS A 342 -11.62 3.58 4.11
CA LYS A 342 -12.27 2.86 5.21
C LYS A 342 -13.24 3.72 6.02
N CYS A 343 -13.18 5.04 5.84
CA CYS A 343 -13.95 6.02 6.62
C CYS A 343 -15.12 6.64 5.82
N LYS A 344 -15.42 6.13 4.62
CA LYS A 344 -16.44 6.71 3.71
C LYS A 344 -17.81 6.85 4.36
N ASP A 345 -18.18 5.90 5.23
CA ASP A 345 -19.49 5.85 5.88
C ASP A 345 -19.56 6.66 7.19
N PHE A 346 -18.44 7.29 7.61
CA PHE A 346 -18.41 8.06 8.85
C PHE A 346 -19.09 9.42 8.68
N ASP A 347 -19.87 9.83 9.67
CA ASP A 347 -20.47 11.16 9.69
C ASP A 347 -19.49 12.21 10.22
N ASN A 348 -18.45 12.48 9.42
CA ASN A 348 -17.40 13.43 9.75
C ASN A 348 -17.04 14.30 8.54
N ASN A 349 -17.37 15.58 8.61
CA ASN A 349 -17.11 16.56 7.55
C ASN A 349 -15.71 17.21 7.63
N LYS A 350 -14.80 16.73 8.50
CA LYS A 350 -13.45 17.27 8.62
C LYS A 350 -12.43 16.42 7.89
N ILE A 351 -12.82 15.23 7.36
CA ILE A 351 -11.89 14.28 6.78
C ILE A 351 -11.54 14.65 5.35
N TRP A 352 -10.27 14.80 5.12
CA TRP A 352 -9.61 14.96 3.83
C TRP A 352 -8.59 13.88 3.64
N TYR A 353 -8.33 13.50 2.41
CA TYR A 353 -7.23 12.60 2.12
C TYR A 353 -6.32 13.17 1.04
N LEU A 354 -5.04 12.86 1.19
CA LEU A 354 -4.02 13.24 0.22
C LEU A 354 -3.87 12.13 -0.80
N THR A 355 -4.11 12.46 -2.07
CA THR A 355 -3.82 11.57 -3.20
C THR A 355 -2.36 11.68 -3.59
N ILE A 356 -1.85 10.60 -4.15
CA ILE A 356 -0.51 10.55 -4.73
C ILE A 356 -0.61 10.19 -6.21
N GLU A 357 0.23 10.79 -7.01
CA GLU A 357 0.38 10.49 -8.43
C GLU A 357 1.79 10.00 -8.71
N ALA A 358 1.89 9.02 -9.62
CA ALA A 358 3.16 8.53 -10.10
C ALA A 358 3.49 9.23 -11.43
N GLU A 359 4.73 9.66 -11.54
CA GLU A 359 5.32 10.13 -12.79
C GLU A 359 6.43 9.18 -13.17
N VAL A 360 6.38 8.64 -14.37
CA VAL A 360 7.41 7.75 -14.90
C VAL A 360 8.03 8.39 -16.13
N SER A 361 9.32 8.10 -16.38
CA SER A 361 10.02 8.65 -17.54
C SER A 361 9.24 8.40 -18.83
N SER A 362 9.13 9.39 -19.73
CA SER A 362 8.37 9.30 -21.00
C SER A 362 8.76 8.08 -21.86
N LYS A 363 10.05 7.76 -21.88
CA LYS A 363 10.58 6.58 -22.57
C LYS A 363 9.96 5.25 -22.12
N PHE A 364 9.44 5.18 -20.89
CA PHE A 364 8.79 3.97 -20.39
C PHE A 364 7.50 3.70 -21.15
N MET A 365 6.60 4.69 -21.24
CA MET A 365 5.32 4.52 -21.95
C MET A 365 5.51 4.34 -23.45
N GLU A 366 6.45 5.04 -24.07
CA GLU A 366 6.79 4.86 -25.49
C GLU A 366 7.19 3.41 -25.81
N LYS A 367 8.07 2.83 -24.97
CA LYS A 367 8.50 1.43 -25.12
C LYS A 367 7.37 0.45 -24.83
N LEU A 368 6.54 0.73 -23.81
CA LEU A 368 5.40 -0.12 -23.45
C LEU A 368 4.37 -0.14 -24.59
N ASP A 369 3.99 1.01 -25.12
CA ASP A 369 3.07 1.13 -26.24
C ASP A 369 3.59 0.43 -27.50
N SER A 370 4.87 0.67 -27.85
CA SER A 370 5.52 -0.03 -28.97
C SER A 370 5.49 -1.56 -28.81
N LYS A 371 5.71 -2.05 -27.58
CA LYS A 371 5.67 -3.49 -27.31
C LYS A 371 4.25 -4.04 -27.43
N LEU A 372 3.22 -3.33 -26.95
CA LEU A 372 1.83 -3.74 -27.08
C LEU A 372 1.38 -3.80 -28.53
N LYS A 373 1.72 -2.81 -29.35
CA LYS A 373 1.44 -2.78 -30.81
C LYS A 373 2.06 -3.94 -31.57
N ASN A 374 3.20 -4.46 -31.09
CA ASN A 374 3.84 -5.63 -31.71
C ASN A 374 3.20 -6.96 -31.27
N LEU A 375 2.29 -6.96 -30.28
CA LEU A 375 1.57 -8.13 -29.78
C LEU A 375 0.14 -8.22 -30.35
N SER A 376 -0.40 -7.11 -30.83
CA SER A 376 -1.70 -7.00 -31.52
C SER A 376 -1.53 -7.38 -32.98
#